data_f338885a29d5289acee8e4e89c881794
#
_entry.id   f338885a29d5289acee8e4e89c881794
#
_cell.length_a   1.000
_cell.length_b   1.000
_cell.length_c   1.000
_cell.angle_alpha   90.00
_cell.angle_beta   90.00
_cell.angle_gamma   90.00
#
_symmetry.space_group_name_H-M   'P 1'
#
loop_
_entity.id
_entity.type
_entity.pdbx_description
1 polymer ?
#
loop_
_entity_poly.entity_id
_entity_poly.type
_entity_poly.pdbx_seq_one_letter_code
_entity_poly.pdbx_strand_id
1 'polypeptide(L)'
;MSKIFGFYANDIDKNWYQSSNIRYAECIDHDNELKTLKVVFNNGTQYQYNNVDVQNYLLFRDDSSQGKALNQYIKAKGYEYEKLENADMQALEDELNFRMENGIFVFYDGEKFTMKDNKDNIICEKEVKLTEAAFNTICSALEAVGKQLYIEGKNFLEDTENKEDKPF
;
A
#
# COMPACT_ATOMS: atom_id res chain seq x y z
N MET A 1 20.57 2.64 0.95
CA MET A 1 19.53 3.55 0.46
C MET A 1 18.17 3.00 0.86
N SER A 2 17.35 3.77 1.54
CA SER A 2 16.02 3.36 1.95
C SER A 2 15.00 3.78 0.90
N LYS A 3 14.11 2.86 0.52
CA LYS A 3 12.91 3.21 -0.24
C LYS A 3 11.99 3.98 0.70
N ILE A 4 11.64 5.19 0.34
CA ILE A 4 10.81 6.05 1.15
C ILE A 4 9.35 5.85 0.78
N PHE A 5 9.06 5.86 -0.50
CA PHE A 5 7.70 5.91 -1.00
C PHE A 5 7.57 5.37 -2.42
N GLY A 6 6.44 4.77 -2.70
CA GLY A 6 6.08 4.34 -4.05
C GLY A 6 4.58 4.38 -4.22
N PHE A 7 4.11 4.98 -5.30
CA PHE A 7 2.69 5.14 -5.56
C PHE A 7 1.99 3.90 -6.09
N TYR A 8 2.65 2.81 -6.25
CA TYR A 8 2.24 1.81 -7.21
C TYR A 8 2.05 0.46 -6.61
N ALA A 9 2.94 -0.09 -5.87
CA ALA A 9 2.74 -1.42 -5.28
C ALA A 9 2.25 -1.31 -3.84
N ASN A 10 3.11 -0.95 -2.93
CA ASN A 10 2.77 -0.89 -1.52
C ASN A 10 2.90 0.54 -0.99
N ASP A 11 1.98 0.95 -0.18
CA ASP A 11 2.03 2.18 0.60
C ASP A 11 1.91 1.88 2.10
N ILE A 12 1.67 2.89 2.92
CA ILE A 12 1.56 2.71 4.37
C ILE A 12 0.31 1.88 4.71
N ASP A 13 -0.77 2.05 3.97
CA ASP A 13 -2.06 1.47 4.27
C ASP A 13 -2.39 0.22 3.47
N LYS A 14 -1.91 0.12 2.22
CA LYS A 14 -2.24 -0.98 1.30
C LYS A 14 -0.98 -1.72 0.90
N ASN A 15 -0.96 -3.03 1.13
CA ASN A 15 0.21 -3.85 0.87
C ASN A 15 -0.16 -5.15 0.17
N TRP A 16 0.47 -5.41 -0.98
CA TRP A 16 0.40 -6.70 -1.66
C TRP A 16 1.63 -7.53 -1.33
N TYR A 17 1.42 -8.80 -1.01
CA TYR A 17 2.48 -9.69 -0.57
C TYR A 17 2.65 -10.90 -1.50
N GLN A 18 3.88 -11.32 -1.66
CA GLN A 18 4.23 -12.61 -2.25
C GLN A 18 4.43 -13.63 -1.13
N SER A 19 3.36 -13.94 -0.44
CA SER A 19 3.33 -14.88 0.67
C SER A 19 2.63 -16.17 0.23
N SER A 20 2.95 -17.29 0.89
CA SER A 20 2.26 -18.57 0.66
C SER A 20 0.79 -18.52 1.07
N ASN A 21 0.39 -17.62 1.95
CA ASN A 21 -0.95 -17.57 2.52
C ASN A 21 -1.66 -16.23 2.31
N ILE A 22 -0.94 -15.11 2.43
CA ILE A 22 -1.52 -13.76 2.43
C ILE A 22 -1.19 -13.05 1.12
N ARG A 23 -2.22 -12.55 0.44
CA ARG A 23 -2.05 -11.76 -0.77
C ARG A 23 -2.04 -10.27 -0.52
N TYR A 24 -2.89 -9.78 0.39
CA TYR A 24 -3.12 -8.37 0.56
C TYR A 24 -3.48 -8.04 2.00
N ALA A 25 -3.08 -6.89 2.47
CA ALA A 25 -3.56 -6.32 3.72
C ALA A 25 -3.79 -4.81 3.56
N GLU A 26 -4.83 -4.33 4.24
CA GLU A 26 -5.20 -2.92 4.26
C GLU A 26 -5.41 -2.44 5.69
N CYS A 27 -4.79 -1.33 6.01
CA CYS A 27 -4.95 -0.66 7.30
C CYS A 27 -5.86 0.54 7.14
N ILE A 28 -6.89 0.61 7.96
CA ILE A 28 -7.82 1.74 8.03
C ILE A 28 -7.61 2.45 9.36
N ASP A 29 -7.36 3.75 9.30
CA ASP A 29 -7.21 4.56 10.50
C ASP A 29 -8.57 4.81 11.18
N HIS A 30 -8.63 4.55 12.48
CA HIS A 30 -9.71 5.02 13.33
C HIS A 30 -9.30 6.28 14.09
N ASP A 31 -8.15 6.20 14.71
CA ASP A 31 -7.48 7.29 15.40
C ASP A 31 -5.95 7.10 15.31
N ASN A 32 -5.19 7.88 16.04
CA ASN A 32 -3.72 7.86 15.92
C ASN A 32 -3.05 6.59 16.46
N GLU A 33 -3.73 5.78 17.26
CA GLU A 33 -3.12 4.64 17.97
C GLU A 33 -3.73 3.29 17.60
N LEU A 34 -5.01 3.25 17.24
CA LEU A 34 -5.73 2.02 16.94
C LEU A 34 -6.13 1.94 15.47
N LYS A 35 -5.89 0.80 14.88
CA LYS A 35 -6.09 0.53 13.46
C LYS A 35 -7.14 -0.56 13.24
N THR A 36 -7.83 -0.49 12.13
CA THR A 36 -8.57 -1.63 11.58
C THR A 36 -7.73 -2.27 10.49
N LEU A 37 -7.44 -3.56 10.65
CA LEU A 37 -6.62 -4.32 9.70
C LEU A 37 -7.49 -5.32 8.94
N LYS A 38 -7.56 -5.17 7.62
CA LYS A 38 -8.13 -6.19 6.73
C LYS A 38 -7.01 -7.04 6.15
N VAL A 39 -7.18 -8.34 6.18
CA VAL A 39 -6.23 -9.31 5.62
C VAL A 39 -6.95 -10.19 4.62
N VAL A 40 -6.42 -10.27 3.41
CA VAL A 40 -6.94 -11.11 2.34
C VAL A 40 -5.96 -12.25 2.06
N PHE A 41 -6.44 -13.47 2.18
CA PHE A 41 -5.67 -14.67 1.88
C PHE A 41 -5.65 -14.96 0.38
N ASN A 42 -4.72 -15.77 -0.05
CA ASN A 42 -4.56 -16.13 -1.47
C ASN A 42 -5.80 -16.79 -2.09
N ASN A 43 -6.64 -17.42 -1.29
CA ASN A 43 -7.90 -18.02 -1.72
C ASN A 43 -9.11 -17.06 -1.74
N GLY A 44 -8.90 -15.77 -1.44
CA GLY A 44 -9.95 -14.76 -1.38
C GLY A 44 -10.63 -14.62 -0.02
N THR A 45 -10.39 -15.50 0.93
CA THR A 45 -10.94 -15.36 2.29
C THR A 45 -10.42 -14.07 2.93
N GLN A 46 -11.30 -13.31 3.55
CA GLN A 46 -10.99 -12.01 4.11
C GLN A 46 -11.42 -11.90 5.57
N TYR A 47 -10.52 -11.40 6.40
CA TYR A 47 -10.78 -11.11 7.81
C TYR A 47 -10.49 -9.66 8.13
N GLN A 48 -11.26 -9.11 9.06
CA GLN A 48 -11.04 -7.78 9.62
C GLN A 48 -10.76 -7.90 11.11
N TYR A 49 -9.64 -7.32 11.54
CA TYR A 49 -9.23 -7.22 12.94
C TYR A 49 -9.42 -5.79 13.42
N ASN A 50 -10.09 -5.60 14.55
CA ASN A 50 -10.43 -4.30 15.08
C ASN A 50 -9.48 -3.88 16.21
N ASN A 51 -9.28 -2.59 16.34
CA ASN A 51 -8.50 -1.98 17.42
C ASN A 51 -7.08 -2.57 17.53
N VAL A 52 -6.45 -2.80 16.39
CA VAL A 52 -5.07 -3.29 16.32
C VAL A 52 -4.12 -2.16 16.72
N ASP A 53 -3.26 -2.44 17.68
CA ASP A 53 -2.19 -1.53 18.09
C ASP A 53 -1.26 -1.23 16.91
N VAL A 54 -0.90 0.04 16.76
CA VAL A 54 -0.06 0.48 15.63
C VAL A 54 1.29 -0.24 15.60
N GLN A 55 1.88 -0.53 16.75
CA GLN A 55 3.15 -1.25 16.85
C GLN A 55 3.03 -2.66 16.27
N ASN A 56 1.98 -3.39 16.64
CA ASN A 56 1.71 -4.73 16.13
C ASN A 56 1.39 -4.73 14.64
N TYR A 57 0.67 -3.71 14.16
CA TYR A 57 0.44 -3.53 12.73
C TYR A 57 1.74 -3.34 11.94
N LEU A 58 2.62 -2.46 12.41
CA LEU A 58 3.90 -2.21 11.74
C LEU A 58 4.80 -3.45 11.74
N LEU A 59 4.85 -4.20 12.85
CA LEU A 59 5.59 -5.45 12.93
C LEU A 59 5.04 -6.50 11.95
N PHE A 60 3.72 -6.60 11.82
CA PHE A 60 3.07 -7.46 10.82
C PHE A 60 3.41 -7.01 9.40
N ARG A 61 3.25 -5.73 9.11
CA ARG A 61 3.44 -5.18 7.75
C ARG A 61 4.85 -5.43 7.22
N ASP A 62 5.85 -5.23 8.04
CA ASP A 62 7.26 -5.18 7.63
C ASP A 62 8.02 -6.50 7.85
N ASP A 63 7.37 -7.52 8.36
CA ASP A 63 8.00 -8.83 8.56
C ASP A 63 8.31 -9.50 7.22
N SER A 64 9.34 -10.33 7.20
CA SER A 64 9.71 -11.12 6.02
C SER A 64 8.76 -12.27 5.72
N SER A 65 7.91 -12.64 6.68
CA SER A 65 6.91 -13.70 6.56
C SER A 65 5.56 -13.26 7.13
N GLN A 66 4.65 -12.83 6.28
CA GLN A 66 3.34 -12.33 6.72
C GLN A 66 2.48 -13.38 7.41
N GLY A 67 2.57 -14.64 7.01
CA GLY A 67 1.84 -15.73 7.68
C GLY A 67 2.27 -15.91 9.12
N LYS A 68 3.56 -15.93 9.39
CA LYS A 68 4.11 -15.99 10.76
C LYS A 68 3.78 -14.72 11.55
N ALA A 69 3.95 -13.58 10.92
CA ALA A 69 3.69 -12.29 11.54
C ALA A 69 2.21 -12.11 11.91
N LEU A 70 1.30 -12.55 11.06
CA LEU A 70 -0.13 -12.55 11.38
C LEU A 70 -0.43 -13.36 12.65
N ASN A 71 0.15 -14.53 12.78
CA ASN A 71 -0.04 -15.36 13.97
C ASN A 71 0.58 -14.71 15.21
N GLN A 72 1.79 -14.20 15.10
CA GLN A 72 2.57 -13.67 16.24
C GLN A 72 2.06 -12.30 16.72
N TYR A 73 1.79 -11.38 15.82
CA TYR A 73 1.51 -9.99 16.16
C TYR A 73 0.03 -9.62 16.12
N ILE A 74 -0.79 -10.42 15.49
CA ILE A 74 -2.23 -10.16 15.34
C ILE A 74 -3.06 -11.21 16.05
N LYS A 75 -3.03 -12.47 15.61
CA LYS A 75 -3.88 -13.54 16.18
C LYS A 75 -3.55 -13.83 17.63
N ALA A 76 -2.27 -13.91 17.99
CA ALA A 76 -1.85 -14.20 19.37
C ALA A 76 -2.17 -13.07 20.36
N LYS A 77 -2.49 -11.88 19.89
CA LYS A 77 -2.83 -10.74 20.74
C LYS A 77 -4.30 -10.67 21.14
N GLY A 78 -5.15 -11.51 20.55
CA GLY A 78 -6.55 -11.61 20.93
C GLY A 78 -7.43 -10.44 20.48
N TYR A 79 -7.09 -9.77 19.41
CA TYR A 79 -7.94 -8.73 18.84
C TYR A 79 -9.28 -9.28 18.39
N GLU A 80 -10.35 -8.51 18.57
CA GLU A 80 -11.64 -8.83 17.98
C GLU A 80 -11.54 -8.87 16.46
N TYR A 81 -12.17 -9.87 15.87
CA TYR A 81 -12.13 -10.06 14.43
C TYR A 81 -13.46 -10.58 13.90
N GLU A 82 -13.69 -10.37 12.64
CA GLU A 82 -14.81 -10.93 11.90
C GLU A 82 -14.36 -11.40 10.52
N LYS A 83 -15.00 -12.48 10.06
CA LYS A 83 -14.85 -12.93 8.69
C LYS A 83 -15.78 -12.11 7.80
N LEU A 84 -15.22 -11.46 6.80
CA LEU A 84 -15.97 -10.73 5.79
C LEU A 84 -16.34 -11.65 4.61
N GLU A 85 -17.16 -11.14 3.69
CA GLU A 85 -17.34 -11.78 2.39
C GLU A 85 -16.00 -11.88 1.66
N ASN A 86 -15.89 -12.84 0.76
CA ASN A 86 -14.66 -13.01 -0.02
C ASN A 86 -14.30 -11.75 -0.77
N ALA A 87 -13.02 -11.42 -0.77
CA ALA A 87 -12.50 -10.27 -1.49
C ALA A 87 -12.64 -10.45 -3.01
N ASP A 88 -12.85 -9.35 -3.72
CA ASP A 88 -12.74 -9.32 -5.18
C ASP A 88 -11.26 -9.36 -5.58
N MET A 89 -10.75 -10.56 -5.82
CA MET A 89 -9.34 -10.78 -6.13
C MET A 89 -8.95 -10.13 -7.46
N GLN A 90 -9.86 -10.08 -8.43
CA GLN A 90 -9.57 -9.41 -9.71
C GLN A 90 -9.40 -7.91 -9.53
N ALA A 91 -10.24 -7.27 -8.74
CA ALA A 91 -10.11 -5.84 -8.43
C ALA A 91 -8.79 -5.52 -7.72
N LEU A 92 -8.35 -6.38 -6.80
CA LEU A 92 -7.05 -6.22 -6.13
C LEU A 92 -5.87 -6.34 -7.10
N GLU A 93 -5.92 -7.30 -8.02
CA GLU A 93 -4.88 -7.48 -9.04
C GLU A 93 -4.88 -6.33 -10.05
N ASP A 94 -6.04 -5.83 -10.44
CA ASP A 94 -6.16 -4.68 -11.35
C ASP A 94 -5.56 -3.42 -10.70
N GLU A 95 -5.83 -3.18 -9.43
CA GLU A 95 -5.22 -2.07 -8.69
C GLU A 95 -3.70 -2.21 -8.59
N LEU A 96 -3.20 -3.41 -8.31
CA LEU A 96 -1.76 -3.68 -8.26
C LEU A 96 -1.10 -3.38 -9.61
N ASN A 97 -1.68 -3.89 -10.70
CA ASN A 97 -1.15 -3.69 -12.05
C ASN A 97 -1.13 -2.22 -12.43
N PHE A 98 -2.21 -1.48 -12.13
CA PHE A 98 -2.25 -0.04 -12.36
C PHE A 98 -1.13 0.69 -11.61
N ARG A 99 -0.94 0.38 -10.33
CA ARG A 99 0.11 0.97 -9.50
C ARG A 99 1.51 0.63 -10.01
N MET A 100 1.73 -0.60 -10.47
CA MET A 100 3.01 -1.01 -11.04
C MET A 100 3.33 -0.31 -12.37
N GLU A 101 2.34 -0.11 -13.23
CA GLU A 101 2.50 0.56 -14.53
C GLU A 101 2.73 2.06 -14.40
N ASN A 102 2.13 2.69 -13.42
CA ASN A 102 2.16 4.15 -13.23
C ASN A 102 3.02 4.59 -12.04
N GLY A 103 3.83 3.70 -11.47
CA GLY A 103 4.56 3.94 -10.24
C GLY A 103 5.76 4.86 -10.40
N ILE A 104 5.95 5.68 -9.38
CA ILE A 104 7.16 6.47 -9.17
C ILE A 104 7.80 6.02 -7.86
N PHE A 105 9.09 5.71 -7.92
CA PHE A 105 9.89 5.29 -6.77
C PHE A 105 10.67 6.46 -6.21
N VAL A 106 10.55 6.72 -4.95
CA VAL A 106 11.32 7.76 -4.26
C VAL A 106 12.23 7.13 -3.23
N PHE A 107 13.51 7.46 -3.29
CA PHE A 107 14.54 6.98 -2.37
C PHE A 107 15.21 8.16 -1.68
N TYR A 108 15.59 7.95 -0.44
CA TYR A 108 16.39 8.89 0.33
C TYR A 108 17.41 8.15 1.18
N ASP A 109 18.68 8.54 1.07
CA ASP A 109 19.78 7.91 1.77
C ASP A 109 20.32 8.71 2.97
N GLY A 110 19.65 9.81 3.32
CA GLY A 110 20.05 10.74 4.35
C GLY A 110 20.73 12.01 3.80
N GLU A 111 21.12 12.00 2.53
CA GLU A 111 21.78 13.14 1.87
C GLU A 111 21.18 13.46 0.50
N LYS A 112 20.63 12.47 -0.18
CA LYS A 112 20.14 12.62 -1.55
C LYS A 112 18.78 11.96 -1.77
N PHE A 113 17.89 12.68 -2.44
CA PHE A 113 16.69 12.14 -3.04
C PHE A 113 16.97 11.62 -4.44
N THR A 114 16.39 10.46 -4.77
CA THR A 114 16.36 9.92 -6.11
C THR A 114 14.94 9.51 -6.46
N MET A 115 14.40 10.01 -7.56
CA MET A 115 13.12 9.59 -8.11
C MET A 115 13.35 8.78 -9.37
N LYS A 116 12.74 7.61 -9.44
CA LYS A 116 12.82 6.71 -10.60
C LYS A 116 11.42 6.31 -11.07
N ASP A 117 11.30 5.97 -12.33
CA ASP A 117 10.11 5.34 -12.89
C ASP A 117 10.11 3.82 -12.65
N ASN A 118 9.07 3.13 -13.11
CA ASN A 118 8.95 1.68 -12.98
C ASN A 118 9.95 0.88 -13.84
N LYS A 119 10.68 1.53 -14.73
CA LYS A 119 11.75 0.95 -15.56
C LYS A 119 13.15 1.28 -15.04
N ASP A 120 13.23 1.80 -13.81
CA ASP A 120 14.48 2.19 -13.15
C ASP A 120 15.19 3.40 -13.78
N ASN A 121 14.50 4.17 -14.63
CA ASN A 121 15.04 5.42 -15.16
C ASN A 121 14.97 6.51 -14.10
N ILE A 122 16.06 7.25 -13.94
CA ILE A 122 16.14 8.37 -13.01
C ILE A 122 15.36 9.56 -13.58
N ILE A 123 14.33 10.01 -12.87
CA ILE A 123 13.54 11.19 -13.22
C ILE A 123 14.18 12.44 -12.64
N CYS A 124 14.63 12.36 -11.39
CA CYS A 124 15.21 13.48 -10.65
C CYS A 124 16.19 12.99 -9.58
N GLU A 125 17.27 13.73 -9.40
CA GLU A 125 18.17 13.57 -8.26
C GLU A 125 18.39 14.95 -7.61
N LYS A 126 18.38 14.98 -6.28
CA LYS A 126 18.64 16.23 -5.54
C LYS A 126 19.33 15.96 -4.21
N GLU A 127 20.44 16.62 -3.98
CA GLU A 127 21.11 16.62 -2.67
C GLU A 127 20.37 17.54 -1.72
N VAL A 128 19.86 16.99 -0.63
CA VAL A 128 19.11 17.72 0.40
C VAL A 128 19.28 17.02 1.73
N LYS A 129 19.70 17.74 2.76
CA LYS A 129 19.66 17.27 4.14
C LYS A 129 18.31 17.63 4.76
N LEU A 130 17.58 16.62 5.21
CA LEU A 130 16.28 16.78 5.84
C LEU A 130 16.36 16.48 7.33
N THR A 131 15.58 17.21 8.13
CA THR A 131 15.23 16.78 9.47
C THR A 131 14.24 15.60 9.39
N GLU A 132 14.16 14.82 10.46
CA GLU A 132 13.19 13.72 10.54
C GLU A 132 11.75 14.21 10.33
N ALA A 133 11.39 15.35 10.92
CA ALA A 133 10.07 15.93 10.76
C ALA A 133 9.78 16.33 9.30
N ALA A 134 10.74 16.96 8.62
CA ALA A 134 10.59 17.32 7.19
C ALA A 134 10.46 16.08 6.30
N PHE A 135 11.25 15.06 6.57
CA PHE A 135 11.17 13.77 5.87
C PHE A 135 9.78 13.14 6.00
N ASN A 136 9.25 13.03 7.24
CA ASN A 136 7.94 12.47 7.49
C ASN A 136 6.81 13.27 6.82
N THR A 137 6.92 14.59 6.81
CA THR A 137 5.96 15.47 6.12
C THR A 137 5.96 15.22 4.61
N ILE A 138 7.13 15.07 4.00
CA ILE A 138 7.24 14.77 2.56
C ILE A 138 6.66 13.40 2.25
N CYS A 139 6.93 12.38 3.06
CA CYS A 139 6.37 11.03 2.88
C CYS A 139 4.84 11.06 2.92
N SER A 140 4.25 11.77 3.88
CA SER A 140 2.80 11.91 4.00
C SER A 140 2.18 12.64 2.79
N ALA A 141 2.83 13.69 2.30
CA ALA A 141 2.37 14.42 1.12
C ALA A 141 2.43 13.56 -0.15
N LEU A 142 3.50 12.82 -0.35
CA LEU A 142 3.66 11.90 -1.49
C LEU A 142 2.62 10.80 -1.47
N GLU A 143 2.31 10.24 -0.30
CA GLU A 143 1.27 9.24 -0.15
C GLU A 143 -0.11 9.78 -0.56
N ALA A 144 -0.48 10.97 -0.07
CA ALA A 144 -1.75 11.61 -0.42
C ALA A 144 -1.88 11.88 -1.92
N VAL A 145 -0.82 12.37 -2.55
CA VAL A 145 -0.76 12.59 -4.01
C VAL A 145 -0.89 11.28 -4.78
N GLY A 146 -0.21 10.22 -4.34
CA GLY A 146 -0.28 8.91 -4.98
C GLY A 146 -1.69 8.32 -4.97
N LYS A 147 -2.39 8.42 -3.84
CA LYS A 147 -3.79 7.98 -3.74
C LYS A 147 -4.70 8.76 -4.70
N GLN A 148 -4.52 10.06 -4.79
CA GLN A 148 -5.31 10.91 -5.70
C GLN A 148 -5.04 10.57 -7.18
N LEU A 149 -3.81 10.41 -7.55
CA LEU A 149 -3.43 10.03 -8.93
C LEU A 149 -4.01 8.67 -9.33
N TYR A 150 -4.05 7.72 -8.41
CA TYR A 150 -4.68 6.42 -8.67
C TYR A 150 -6.17 6.58 -8.96
N ILE A 151 -6.90 7.34 -8.15
CA ILE A 151 -8.35 7.58 -8.32
C ILE A 151 -8.62 8.26 -9.67
N GLU A 152 -7.90 9.32 -9.99
CA GLU A 152 -8.06 10.05 -11.24
C GLU A 152 -7.72 9.20 -12.48
N GLY A 153 -6.63 8.44 -12.41
CA GLY A 153 -6.23 7.54 -13.48
C GLY A 153 -7.24 6.44 -13.73
N LYS A 154 -7.81 5.86 -12.68
CA LYS A 154 -8.87 4.84 -12.79
C LYS A 154 -10.12 5.41 -13.46
N ASN A 155 -10.58 6.58 -13.03
CA ASN A 155 -11.74 7.24 -13.63
C ASN A 155 -11.51 7.54 -15.12
N PHE A 156 -10.33 7.99 -15.49
CA PHE A 156 -9.98 8.27 -16.89
C PHE A 156 -10.06 7.00 -17.76
N LEU A 157 -9.58 5.86 -17.28
CA LEU A 157 -9.64 4.59 -17.99
C LEU A 157 -11.09 4.11 -18.15
N GLU A 158 -11.90 4.20 -17.11
CA GLU A 158 -13.33 3.86 -17.15
C GLU A 158 -14.08 4.74 -18.15
N ASP A 159 -13.79 6.02 -18.20
CA ASP A 159 -14.40 6.96 -19.17
C ASP A 159 -13.99 6.65 -20.64
N THR A 160 -12.77 6.17 -20.86
CA THR A 160 -12.32 5.78 -22.21
C THR A 160 -12.94 4.47 -22.67
N GLU A 161 -13.09 3.49 -21.82
CA GLU A 161 -13.78 2.23 -22.13
C GLU A 161 -15.23 2.46 -22.50
N ASN A 162 -15.94 3.33 -21.79
CA ASN A 162 -17.32 3.70 -22.09
C ASN A 162 -17.49 4.49 -23.41
N LYS A 163 -16.44 5.09 -23.93
CA LYS A 163 -16.46 5.83 -25.20
C LYS A 163 -16.22 4.96 -26.43
N GLU A 164 -15.51 3.85 -26.27
CA GLU A 164 -15.25 2.91 -27.37
C GLU A 164 -16.45 2.04 -27.72
N ASP A 165 -17.38 1.84 -26.80
CA ASP A 165 -18.58 1.02 -26.98
C ASP A 165 -19.79 1.77 -27.53
N LYS A 166 -19.65 3.01 -27.99
CA LYS A 166 -20.75 3.72 -28.66
C LYS A 166 -20.68 3.51 -30.16
N PRO A 167 -21.59 2.68 -30.73
CA PRO A 167 -21.77 2.62 -32.20
C PRO A 167 -22.17 3.99 -32.71
N PHE A 168 -21.54 4.38 -33.78
CA PHE A 168 -21.95 5.56 -34.53
C PHE A 168 -23.40 5.44 -35.05
#